data_d5d548c87b5636691b41dc50ccb4ae05
#
_entry.id   d5d548c87b5636691b41dc50ccb4ae05
#
_cell.length_a   1.000
_cell.length_b   1.000
_cell.length_c   1.000
_cell.angle_alpha   90.00
_cell.angle_beta   90.00
_cell.angle_gamma   90.00
#
_symmetry.space_group_name_H-M   'P 1'
#
loop_
_entity.id
_entity.type
_entity.pdbx_description
1 polymer ?
#
loop_
_entity_poly.entity_id
_entity_poly.type
_entity_poly.pdbx_seq_one_letter_code
_entity_poly.pdbx_strand_id
1 'polypeptide(L)'
;MEPTTFTPPGPGSWQLDVVHFPRPVTRLFAEIFPRQFAAGFDEGARAYGALLDTLEFAPVNGFMYFVPRPVGAPKGAKGVPPRFLFKLLLRLHPELRRRVAAARETFLTRRWRNDLRLWDEERKPAAIQQHLALQAVDLAALPADAFFTHLQRCHDHWGRMIALHHRFDVAALLPVGDFIAHAAAWSGLGPARLCVLLSGASDVSSGASAELDRLRAALRADAKGRALIDAAQPPREIVARLRSVDGELGAAARGWMDLVSYRLQNGLDISELTNGETPELLLTTIRGALNGTTEPHRNVDAEVAAVRDRVPPTHHNQFDELLANARLMYRLRDERGLYGDIWAAGIMRLGVLEAGRRLVAAGRLERAELLLDAGWDEIRALLMDGNGPTNAALADRAQRRAAPADPPPALGPASSGPPPASWLLRDSARLEQAIAMGIAEIWTESSAPSEARRVRGIGVSAGTAEGIARVVHDVNGFAKLRQGDILVTRSTTAAFNVVLPLLSGIVTDRGGTLSHSAIVAREYGIPAVVGSRDATRIIPDGVRIRVDGNVGEALVL
;
A
#
# COMPACT_ATOMS: atom_id res chain seq x y z
N MET A 1 5.52 0.11 34.17
CA MET A 1 4.83 -0.80 33.23
C MET A 1 5.62 -2.10 33.20
N GLU A 2 4.96 -3.22 33.37
CA GLU A 2 5.59 -4.52 33.14
C GLU A 2 6.04 -4.61 31.66
N PRO A 3 7.20 -5.24 31.39
CA PRO A 3 7.67 -5.39 30.02
C PRO A 3 6.65 -6.20 29.19
N THR A 4 6.25 -5.66 28.06
CA THR A 4 5.31 -6.31 27.15
C THR A 4 5.94 -7.59 26.59
N THR A 5 5.39 -8.75 26.93
CA THR A 5 5.91 -10.04 26.46
C THR A 5 5.41 -10.33 25.05
N PHE A 6 6.33 -10.63 24.12
CA PHE A 6 6.02 -11.06 22.75
C PHE A 6 6.18 -12.56 22.64
N THR A 7 5.06 -13.25 22.49
CA THR A 7 5.02 -14.73 22.34
C THR A 7 4.58 -15.11 20.93
N PRO A 8 5.24 -16.08 20.26
CA PRO A 8 4.79 -16.54 18.96
C PRO A 8 3.34 -17.01 19.01
N PRO A 9 2.47 -16.60 18.06
CA PRO A 9 1.05 -16.97 18.08
C PRO A 9 0.81 -18.42 17.64
N GLY A 10 1.86 -19.13 17.23
CA GLY A 10 1.82 -20.52 16.82
C GLY A 10 3.17 -21.03 16.33
N PRO A 11 3.23 -22.28 15.82
CA PRO A 11 4.47 -22.84 15.33
C PRO A 11 4.98 -22.17 14.07
N GLY A 12 6.30 -21.97 13.98
CA GLY A 12 7.01 -21.38 12.83
C GLY A 12 7.83 -20.16 13.21
N SER A 13 8.52 -19.60 12.21
CA SER A 13 9.28 -18.36 12.32
C SER A 13 8.39 -17.20 11.87
N TRP A 14 7.84 -16.47 12.83
CA TRP A 14 6.97 -15.35 12.60
C TRP A 14 7.79 -14.08 12.41
N GLN A 15 7.59 -13.38 11.32
CA GLN A 15 8.28 -12.15 10.97
C GLN A 15 7.34 -10.96 11.13
N LEU A 16 7.85 -9.85 11.68
CA LEU A 16 7.13 -8.61 11.82
C LEU A 16 6.96 -7.92 10.46
N ASP A 17 5.74 -7.56 10.10
CA ASP A 17 5.48 -6.74 8.92
C ASP A 17 5.48 -5.24 9.28
N VAL A 18 6.64 -4.61 9.19
CA VAL A 18 6.80 -3.17 9.45
C VAL A 18 6.54 -2.31 8.22
N VAL A 19 6.44 -2.90 7.05
CA VAL A 19 6.25 -2.17 5.78
C VAL A 19 4.78 -1.78 5.61
N HIS A 20 3.88 -2.73 5.84
CA HIS A 20 2.45 -2.48 5.71
C HIS A 20 1.82 -2.05 7.04
N PHE A 21 2.36 -2.54 8.18
CA PHE A 21 1.82 -2.29 9.52
C PHE A 21 2.92 -1.78 10.47
N PRO A 22 3.39 -0.52 10.27
CA PRO A 22 4.49 0.05 11.08
C PRO A 22 4.09 0.36 12.53
N ARG A 23 2.80 0.24 12.87
CA ARG A 23 2.20 0.50 14.18
C ARG A 23 1.22 -0.60 14.54
N PRO A 24 0.87 -0.73 15.83
CA PRO A 24 -0.22 -1.62 16.24
C PRO A 24 -1.52 -1.26 15.53
N VAL A 25 -2.20 -2.27 15.01
CA VAL A 25 -3.48 -2.12 14.31
C VAL A 25 -4.67 -2.16 15.29
N THR A 26 -5.83 -1.68 14.85
CA THR A 26 -7.07 -1.79 15.61
C THR A 26 -7.49 -3.25 15.76
N ARG A 27 -8.25 -3.53 16.82
CA ARG A 27 -8.76 -4.88 17.07
C ARG A 27 -9.64 -5.38 15.94
N LEU A 28 -10.50 -4.53 15.39
CA LEU A 28 -11.36 -4.88 14.27
C LEU A 28 -10.57 -5.27 13.03
N PHE A 29 -9.49 -4.54 12.70
CA PHE A 29 -8.60 -4.91 11.60
C PHE A 29 -7.90 -6.24 11.86
N ALA A 30 -7.38 -6.44 13.07
CA ALA A 30 -6.72 -7.67 13.49
C ALA A 30 -7.63 -8.91 13.41
N GLU A 31 -8.94 -8.74 13.58
CA GLU A 31 -9.95 -9.81 13.45
C GLU A 31 -10.27 -10.14 11.99
N ILE A 32 -10.38 -9.14 11.10
CA ILE A 32 -10.81 -9.34 9.72
C ILE A 32 -9.68 -9.68 8.77
N PHE A 33 -8.53 -8.98 8.86
CA PHE A 33 -7.47 -9.02 7.87
C PHE A 33 -6.85 -10.42 7.69
N PRO A 34 -6.41 -11.15 8.73
CA PRO A 34 -5.70 -12.43 8.55
C PRO A 34 -6.53 -13.44 7.76
N ARG A 35 -7.81 -13.53 8.03
CA ARG A 35 -8.72 -14.48 7.38
C ARG A 35 -8.97 -14.11 5.92
N GLN A 36 -9.22 -12.83 5.66
CA GLN A 36 -9.56 -12.37 4.31
C GLN A 36 -8.33 -12.32 3.41
N PHE A 37 -7.19 -11.93 3.96
CA PHE A 37 -5.90 -12.06 3.28
C PHE A 37 -5.66 -13.49 2.81
N ALA A 38 -5.74 -14.45 3.75
CA ALA A 38 -5.49 -15.86 3.44
C ALA A 38 -6.44 -16.39 2.36
N ALA A 39 -7.73 -16.03 2.41
CA ALA A 39 -8.71 -16.45 1.41
C ALA A 39 -8.37 -15.93 0.00
N GLY A 40 -8.03 -14.65 -0.13
CA GLY A 40 -7.67 -14.05 -1.42
C GLY A 40 -6.33 -14.55 -1.93
N PHE A 41 -5.31 -14.55 -1.08
CA PHE A 41 -3.96 -14.98 -1.45
C PHE A 41 -3.91 -16.44 -1.89
N ASP A 42 -4.56 -17.37 -1.16
CA ASP A 42 -4.63 -18.79 -1.53
C ASP A 42 -5.26 -18.99 -2.92
N GLU A 43 -6.36 -18.27 -3.23
CA GLU A 43 -6.97 -18.33 -4.56
C GLU A 43 -5.98 -17.92 -5.64
N GLY A 44 -5.32 -16.77 -5.48
CA GLY A 44 -4.32 -16.26 -6.42
C GLY A 44 -3.10 -17.18 -6.55
N ALA A 45 -2.50 -17.55 -5.43
CA ALA A 45 -1.32 -18.41 -5.38
C ALA A 45 -1.59 -19.77 -6.03
N ARG A 46 -2.75 -20.36 -5.77
CA ARG A 46 -3.21 -21.62 -6.37
C ARG A 46 -3.40 -21.50 -7.86
N ALA A 47 -4.01 -20.44 -8.31
CA ALA A 47 -4.27 -20.18 -9.72
C ALA A 47 -2.98 -20.04 -10.55
N TYR A 48 -1.94 -19.45 -9.98
CA TYR A 48 -0.64 -19.26 -10.63
C TYR A 48 0.33 -20.42 -10.46
N GLY A 49 0.08 -21.29 -9.49
CA GLY A 49 0.93 -22.44 -9.20
C GLY A 49 2.10 -22.14 -8.25
N ALA A 50 1.98 -21.08 -7.43
CA ALA A 50 2.95 -20.81 -6.35
C ALA A 50 2.98 -21.97 -5.35
N LEU A 51 4.17 -22.29 -4.81
CA LEU A 51 4.36 -23.38 -3.85
C LEU A 51 4.09 -22.93 -2.40
N LEU A 52 3.36 -21.86 -2.26
CA LEU A 52 2.93 -21.26 -1.00
C LEU A 52 1.41 -21.26 -0.95
N ASP A 53 0.81 -21.78 0.12
CA ASP A 53 -0.65 -21.69 0.33
C ASP A 53 -1.04 -20.29 0.74
N THR A 54 -0.35 -19.75 1.76
CA THR A 54 -0.60 -18.38 2.24
C THR A 54 0.58 -17.85 3.04
N LEU A 55 0.56 -16.54 3.30
CA LEU A 55 1.22 -15.92 4.43
C LEU A 55 0.19 -15.87 5.57
N GLU A 56 0.38 -16.68 6.62
CA GLU A 56 -0.52 -16.65 7.78
C GLU A 56 -0.17 -15.45 8.65
N PHE A 57 -1.09 -14.51 8.79
CA PHE A 57 -0.94 -13.34 9.64
C PHE A 57 -1.55 -13.57 11.02
N ALA A 58 -0.92 -13.00 12.05
CA ALA A 58 -1.49 -12.95 13.40
C ALA A 58 -1.04 -11.69 14.15
N PRO A 59 -1.93 -11.05 14.93
CA PRO A 59 -1.56 -9.95 15.79
C PRO A 59 -0.88 -10.44 17.08
N VAL A 60 0.23 -9.79 17.45
CA VAL A 60 0.87 -9.97 18.77
C VAL A 60 1.04 -8.58 19.37
N ASN A 61 0.34 -8.31 20.47
CA ASN A 61 0.27 -6.98 21.08
C ASN A 61 -0.14 -5.86 20.09
N GLY A 62 -1.01 -6.19 19.14
CA GLY A 62 -1.46 -5.30 18.07
C GLY A 62 -0.52 -5.20 16.87
N PHE A 63 0.71 -5.67 16.94
CA PHE A 63 1.63 -5.73 15.79
C PHE A 63 1.34 -6.95 14.93
N MET A 64 1.37 -6.77 13.61
CA MET A 64 1.09 -7.84 12.66
C MET A 64 2.35 -8.63 12.35
N TYR A 65 2.32 -9.92 12.69
CA TYR A 65 3.35 -10.88 12.32
C TYR A 65 2.82 -11.84 11.27
N PHE A 66 3.70 -12.31 10.40
CA PHE A 66 3.34 -13.31 9.40
C PHE A 66 4.32 -14.47 9.36
N VAL A 67 3.84 -15.61 8.87
CA VAL A 67 4.65 -16.80 8.62
C VAL A 67 4.23 -17.43 7.30
N PRO A 68 5.19 -17.76 6.38
CA PRO A 68 4.87 -18.48 5.16
C PRO A 68 4.36 -19.89 5.46
N ARG A 69 3.33 -20.33 4.74
CA ARG A 69 2.76 -21.70 4.80
C ARG A 69 2.97 -22.41 3.46
N PRO A 70 4.07 -23.18 3.30
CA PRO A 70 4.32 -23.91 2.07
C PRO A 70 3.28 -25.02 1.85
N VAL A 71 2.95 -25.29 0.59
CA VAL A 71 2.00 -26.33 0.17
C VAL A 71 2.41 -27.69 0.72
N GLY A 72 1.49 -28.34 1.44
CA GLY A 72 1.69 -29.69 1.99
C GLY A 72 2.67 -29.79 3.15
N ALA A 73 3.24 -28.70 3.64
CA ALA A 73 4.12 -28.72 4.80
C ALA A 73 3.30 -28.69 6.11
N PRO A 74 3.65 -29.52 7.12
CA PRO A 74 3.03 -29.42 8.43
C PRO A 74 3.33 -28.07 9.09
N LYS A 75 2.38 -27.53 9.86
CA LYS A 75 2.63 -26.33 10.67
C LYS A 75 3.79 -26.61 11.64
N GLY A 76 4.81 -25.77 11.62
CA GLY A 76 6.00 -25.92 12.45
C GLY A 76 7.10 -26.80 11.84
N ALA A 77 7.02 -27.17 10.57
CA ALA A 77 8.14 -27.78 9.85
C ALA A 77 9.40 -26.90 9.98
N LYS A 78 10.51 -27.51 10.43
CA LYS A 78 11.76 -26.76 10.72
C LYS A 78 12.62 -26.51 9.46
N GLY A 79 12.22 -27.03 8.31
CA GLY A 79 13.00 -26.90 7.08
C GLY A 79 12.42 -27.66 5.90
N VAL A 80 13.13 -27.57 4.78
CA VAL A 80 12.77 -28.25 3.53
C VAL A 80 13.24 -29.70 3.60
N PRO A 81 12.44 -30.70 3.14
CA PRO A 81 12.88 -32.05 3.03
C PRO A 81 14.15 -32.21 2.18
N PRO A 82 14.95 -33.29 2.36
CA PRO A 82 16.11 -33.56 1.49
C PRO A 82 15.73 -33.50 0.00
N ARG A 83 16.67 -33.02 -0.83
CA ARG A 83 16.44 -32.72 -2.27
C ARG A 83 15.72 -33.84 -3.03
N PHE A 84 16.13 -35.10 -2.79
CA PHE A 84 15.53 -36.25 -3.50
C PHE A 84 14.06 -36.43 -3.12
N LEU A 85 13.76 -36.34 -1.81
CA LEU A 85 12.40 -36.44 -1.29
C LEU A 85 11.53 -35.27 -1.77
N PHE A 86 12.07 -34.06 -1.75
CA PHE A 86 11.36 -32.87 -2.27
C PHE A 86 11.00 -33.03 -3.75
N LYS A 87 11.94 -33.52 -4.58
CA LYS A 87 11.67 -33.80 -6.00
C LYS A 87 10.65 -34.92 -6.19
N LEU A 88 10.64 -35.92 -5.31
CA LEU A 88 9.63 -36.96 -5.33
C LEU A 88 8.25 -36.40 -4.97
N LEU A 89 8.16 -35.55 -3.94
CA LEU A 89 6.92 -34.89 -3.53
C LEU A 89 6.35 -34.02 -4.66
N LEU A 90 7.18 -33.24 -5.36
CA LEU A 90 6.73 -32.44 -6.53
C LEU A 90 6.09 -33.30 -7.63
N ARG A 91 6.46 -34.61 -7.72
CA ARG A 91 5.93 -35.53 -8.73
C ARG A 91 4.74 -36.35 -8.25
N LEU A 92 4.67 -36.68 -6.97
CA LEU A 92 3.68 -37.61 -6.44
C LEU A 92 2.57 -36.94 -5.63
N HIS A 93 2.87 -35.85 -4.90
CA HIS A 93 1.86 -35.19 -4.09
C HIS A 93 0.83 -34.47 -5.00
N PRO A 94 -0.48 -34.77 -4.90
CA PRO A 94 -1.47 -34.30 -5.85
C PRO A 94 -1.51 -32.78 -5.99
N GLU A 95 -1.47 -32.05 -4.88
CA GLU A 95 -1.52 -30.59 -4.88
C GLU A 95 -0.24 -29.97 -5.48
N LEU A 96 0.94 -30.47 -5.10
CA LEU A 96 2.20 -29.99 -5.68
C LEU A 96 2.25 -30.22 -7.20
N ARG A 97 1.73 -31.34 -7.69
CA ARG A 97 1.59 -31.61 -9.14
C ARG A 97 0.67 -30.60 -9.81
N ARG A 98 -0.47 -30.26 -9.18
CA ARG A 98 -1.38 -29.23 -9.70
C ARG A 98 -0.69 -27.88 -9.77
N ARG A 99 0.05 -27.50 -8.72
CA ARG A 99 0.81 -26.24 -8.69
C ARG A 99 1.87 -26.18 -9.78
N VAL A 100 2.62 -27.25 -9.99
CA VAL A 100 3.60 -27.36 -11.08
C VAL A 100 2.95 -27.21 -12.45
N ALA A 101 1.80 -27.86 -12.68
CA ALA A 101 1.05 -27.73 -13.92
C ALA A 101 0.53 -26.30 -14.14
N ALA A 102 -0.02 -25.69 -13.08
CA ALA A 102 -0.51 -24.30 -13.12
C ALA A 102 0.61 -23.29 -13.37
N ALA A 103 1.82 -23.49 -12.79
CA ALA A 103 2.97 -22.64 -13.07
C ALA A 103 3.37 -22.67 -14.56
N ARG A 104 3.36 -23.85 -15.17
CA ARG A 104 3.60 -23.99 -16.61
C ARG A 104 2.54 -23.29 -17.44
N GLU A 105 1.26 -23.51 -17.13
CA GLU A 105 0.13 -22.90 -17.82
C GLU A 105 0.16 -21.36 -17.69
N THR A 106 0.54 -20.84 -16.54
CA THR A 106 0.67 -19.40 -16.27
C THR A 106 1.54 -18.70 -17.32
N PHE A 107 2.72 -19.24 -17.61
CA PHE A 107 3.62 -18.66 -18.62
C PHE A 107 3.15 -18.94 -20.06
N LEU A 108 2.59 -20.11 -20.34
CA LEU A 108 2.08 -20.46 -21.67
C LEU A 108 0.91 -19.56 -22.10
N THR A 109 -0.02 -19.29 -21.18
CA THR A 109 -1.23 -18.50 -21.46
C THR A 109 -1.09 -17.02 -21.15
N ARG A 110 0.02 -16.63 -20.52
CA ARG A 110 0.20 -15.27 -19.93
C ARG A 110 -0.99 -14.91 -19.06
N ARG A 111 -1.29 -15.77 -18.07
CA ARG A 111 -2.48 -15.70 -17.20
C ARG A 111 -2.74 -14.31 -16.64
N TRP A 112 -1.71 -13.55 -16.30
CA TRP A 112 -1.82 -12.17 -15.78
C TRP A 112 -2.60 -11.23 -16.72
N ARG A 113 -2.58 -11.45 -18.04
CA ARG A 113 -3.37 -10.65 -18.99
C ARG A 113 -4.87 -10.91 -18.86
N ASN A 114 -5.25 -12.15 -18.60
CA ASN A 114 -6.64 -12.50 -18.32
C ASN A 114 -7.10 -11.91 -16.99
N ASP A 115 -6.25 -11.96 -15.96
CA ASP A 115 -6.54 -11.37 -14.65
C ASP A 115 -6.63 -9.84 -14.73
N LEU A 116 -5.79 -9.19 -15.54
CA LEU A 116 -5.90 -7.73 -15.75
C LEU A 116 -7.23 -7.38 -16.45
N ARG A 117 -7.64 -8.16 -17.45
CA ARG A 117 -8.92 -7.97 -18.12
C ARG A 117 -10.10 -8.18 -17.15
N LEU A 118 -10.06 -9.26 -16.36
CA LEU A 118 -11.05 -9.51 -15.30
C LEU A 118 -11.12 -8.34 -14.30
N TRP A 119 -9.96 -7.75 -13.95
CA TRP A 119 -9.91 -6.57 -13.10
C TRP A 119 -10.58 -5.38 -13.76
N ASP A 120 -10.21 -5.05 -14.99
CA ASP A 120 -10.68 -3.86 -15.70
C ASP A 120 -12.17 -3.93 -16.07
N GLU A 121 -12.63 -5.07 -16.55
CA GLU A 121 -13.98 -5.23 -17.12
C GLU A 121 -15.02 -5.59 -16.05
N GLU A 122 -14.64 -6.28 -14.97
CA GLU A 122 -15.59 -6.80 -14.00
C GLU A 122 -15.33 -6.32 -12.56
N ARG A 123 -14.13 -6.57 -12.01
CA ARG A 123 -13.88 -6.44 -10.57
C ARG A 123 -13.80 -5.00 -10.11
N LYS A 124 -13.02 -4.17 -10.80
CA LYS A 124 -12.87 -2.75 -10.51
C LYS A 124 -14.18 -1.97 -10.68
N PRO A 125 -14.94 -2.10 -11.79
CA PRO A 125 -16.24 -1.43 -11.92
C PRO A 125 -17.25 -1.86 -10.84
N ALA A 126 -17.33 -3.16 -10.53
CA ALA A 126 -18.22 -3.68 -9.49
C ALA A 126 -17.83 -3.16 -8.08
N ALA A 127 -16.53 -3.10 -7.77
CA ALA A 127 -16.04 -2.54 -6.51
C ALA A 127 -16.43 -1.06 -6.38
N ILE A 128 -16.17 -0.25 -7.41
CA ILE A 128 -16.53 1.18 -7.43
C ILE A 128 -18.04 1.35 -7.22
N GLN A 129 -18.88 0.60 -7.96
CA GLN A 129 -20.33 0.68 -7.82
C GLN A 129 -20.79 0.35 -6.39
N GLN A 130 -20.23 -0.68 -5.77
CA GLN A 130 -20.56 -1.08 -4.41
C GLN A 130 -20.11 -0.04 -3.37
N HIS A 131 -18.92 0.54 -3.54
CA HIS A 131 -18.44 1.63 -2.68
C HIS A 131 -19.39 2.83 -2.74
N LEU A 132 -19.71 3.30 -3.96
CA LEU A 132 -20.62 4.43 -4.17
C LEU A 132 -22.01 4.17 -3.57
N ALA A 133 -22.53 2.95 -3.70
CA ALA A 133 -23.83 2.58 -3.11
C ALA A 133 -23.81 2.58 -1.58
N LEU A 134 -22.73 2.12 -0.96
CA LEU A 134 -22.58 2.11 0.51
C LEU A 134 -22.38 3.51 1.08
N GLN A 135 -21.55 4.32 0.46
CA GLN A 135 -21.25 5.67 0.96
C GLN A 135 -22.35 6.69 0.71
N ALA A 136 -23.27 6.41 -0.23
CA ALA A 136 -24.41 7.31 -0.52
C ALA A 136 -25.48 7.31 0.57
N VAL A 137 -25.42 6.36 1.52
CA VAL A 137 -26.40 6.23 2.60
C VAL A 137 -26.13 7.29 3.66
N ASP A 138 -27.15 8.10 3.97
CA ASP A 138 -27.09 9.03 5.12
C ASP A 138 -27.18 8.24 6.42
N LEU A 139 -26.03 7.96 7.00
CA LEU A 139 -25.90 7.17 8.22
C LEU A 139 -26.67 7.80 9.40
N ALA A 140 -26.67 9.12 9.51
CA ALA A 140 -27.28 9.82 10.64
C ALA A 140 -28.83 9.69 10.61
N ALA A 141 -29.42 9.61 9.43
CA ALA A 141 -30.87 9.47 9.25
C ALA A 141 -31.40 8.06 9.48
N LEU A 142 -30.54 7.03 9.52
CA LEU A 142 -30.99 5.64 9.67
C LEU A 142 -31.52 5.33 11.08
N PRO A 143 -32.69 4.65 11.22
CA PRO A 143 -33.09 4.01 12.48
C PRO A 143 -32.02 3.01 12.96
N ALA A 144 -32.01 2.69 14.25
CA ALA A 144 -30.96 1.85 14.87
C ALA A 144 -30.76 0.50 14.18
N ASP A 145 -31.83 -0.24 13.90
CA ASP A 145 -31.77 -1.56 13.25
C ASP A 145 -31.25 -1.47 11.80
N ALA A 146 -31.75 -0.47 11.05
CA ALA A 146 -31.30 -0.23 9.67
C ALA A 146 -29.85 0.22 9.64
N PHE A 147 -29.41 1.03 10.61
CA PHE A 147 -28.04 1.44 10.76
C PHE A 147 -27.10 0.25 11.04
N PHE A 148 -27.44 -0.62 12.00
CA PHE A 148 -26.64 -1.81 12.27
C PHE A 148 -26.57 -2.74 11.06
N THR A 149 -27.70 -2.96 10.38
CA THR A 149 -27.75 -3.75 9.14
C THR A 149 -26.82 -3.15 8.07
N HIS A 150 -26.79 -1.82 7.93
CA HIS A 150 -25.88 -1.14 7.01
C HIS A 150 -24.43 -1.28 7.43
N LEU A 151 -24.12 -1.12 8.72
CA LEU A 151 -22.77 -1.30 9.26
C LEU A 151 -22.23 -2.73 9.03
N GLN A 152 -23.11 -3.76 9.20
CA GLN A 152 -22.80 -5.15 8.86
C GLN A 152 -22.43 -5.29 7.38
N ARG A 153 -23.21 -4.67 6.49
CA ARG A 153 -22.91 -4.67 5.03
C ARG A 153 -21.57 -4.03 4.71
N CYS A 154 -21.20 -2.93 5.39
CA CYS A 154 -19.90 -2.28 5.26
C CYS A 154 -18.77 -3.20 5.74
N HIS A 155 -18.95 -3.88 6.88
CA HIS A 155 -17.97 -4.83 7.42
C HIS A 155 -17.74 -6.00 6.45
N ASP A 156 -18.80 -6.62 5.96
CA ASP A 156 -18.71 -7.75 5.04
C ASP A 156 -18.12 -7.33 3.68
N HIS A 157 -18.43 -6.11 3.25
CA HIS A 157 -17.87 -5.54 2.04
C HIS A 157 -16.35 -5.31 2.17
N TRP A 158 -15.90 -4.74 3.29
CA TRP A 158 -14.49 -4.55 3.57
C TRP A 158 -13.72 -5.88 3.56
N GLY A 159 -14.27 -6.93 4.19
CA GLY A 159 -13.69 -8.27 4.12
C GLY A 159 -13.54 -8.79 2.70
N ARG A 160 -14.58 -8.64 1.86
CA ARG A 160 -14.52 -9.04 0.45
C ARG A 160 -13.48 -8.24 -0.35
N MET A 161 -13.30 -6.95 -0.04
CA MET A 161 -12.32 -6.12 -0.74
C MET A 161 -10.88 -6.48 -0.33
N ILE A 162 -10.63 -6.83 0.93
CA ILE A 162 -9.34 -7.39 1.36
C ILE A 162 -9.04 -8.69 0.59
N ALA A 163 -9.98 -9.62 0.52
CA ALA A 163 -9.80 -10.86 -0.22
C ALA A 163 -9.57 -10.60 -1.73
N LEU A 164 -10.32 -9.67 -2.32
CA LEU A 164 -10.16 -9.27 -3.72
C LEU A 164 -8.77 -8.68 -4.00
N HIS A 165 -8.28 -7.79 -3.12
CA HIS A 165 -6.93 -7.22 -3.22
C HIS A 165 -5.88 -8.34 -3.31
N HIS A 166 -5.89 -9.27 -2.38
CA HIS A 166 -4.86 -10.30 -2.25
C HIS A 166 -5.01 -11.46 -3.25
N ARG A 167 -6.16 -11.62 -3.85
CA ARG A 167 -6.35 -12.52 -4.98
C ARG A 167 -5.48 -12.14 -6.19
N PHE A 168 -5.17 -10.86 -6.35
CA PHE A 168 -4.36 -10.34 -7.46
C PHE A 168 -2.88 -10.11 -7.09
N ASP A 169 -2.40 -10.53 -5.92
CA ASP A 169 -1.01 -10.32 -5.49
C ASP A 169 -0.01 -10.92 -6.49
N VAL A 170 -0.20 -12.19 -6.84
CA VAL A 170 0.70 -12.86 -7.78
C VAL A 170 0.62 -12.26 -9.18
N ALA A 171 -0.58 -11.89 -9.65
CA ALA A 171 -0.78 -11.23 -10.93
C ALA A 171 -0.02 -9.90 -11.04
N ALA A 172 -0.02 -9.11 -9.96
CA ALA A 172 0.64 -7.81 -9.91
C ALA A 172 2.17 -7.92 -9.80
N LEU A 173 2.67 -8.94 -9.09
CA LEU A 173 4.09 -9.08 -8.78
C LEU A 173 4.87 -9.87 -9.83
N LEU A 174 4.27 -10.95 -10.37
CA LEU A 174 4.96 -11.91 -11.23
C LEU A 174 5.61 -11.28 -12.47
N PRO A 175 4.90 -10.51 -13.32
CA PRO A 175 5.54 -9.96 -14.53
C PRO A 175 6.63 -8.93 -14.23
N VAL A 176 6.49 -8.17 -13.14
CA VAL A 176 7.49 -7.19 -12.71
C VAL A 176 8.75 -7.89 -12.20
N GLY A 177 8.58 -8.87 -11.30
CA GLY A 177 9.71 -9.63 -10.78
C GLY A 177 10.40 -10.49 -11.83
N ASP A 178 9.65 -11.06 -12.78
CA ASP A 178 10.18 -11.84 -13.90
C ASP A 178 11.04 -10.96 -14.84
N PHE A 179 10.57 -9.74 -15.14
CA PHE A 179 11.37 -8.76 -15.87
C PHE A 179 12.65 -8.40 -15.12
N ILE A 180 12.56 -8.01 -13.85
CA ILE A 180 13.73 -7.61 -13.05
C ILE A 180 14.76 -8.75 -12.97
N ALA A 181 14.31 -9.98 -12.68
CA ALA A 181 15.20 -11.14 -12.55
C ALA A 181 15.98 -11.42 -13.85
N HIS A 182 15.31 -11.43 -15.01
CA HIS A 182 15.96 -11.68 -16.29
C HIS A 182 16.82 -10.52 -16.75
N ALA A 183 16.29 -9.29 -16.67
CA ALA A 183 17.03 -8.10 -17.09
C ALA A 183 18.30 -7.88 -16.27
N ALA A 184 18.26 -8.13 -14.95
CA ALA A 184 19.43 -8.09 -14.09
C ALA A 184 20.49 -9.13 -14.49
N ALA A 185 20.06 -10.37 -14.76
CA ALA A 185 20.96 -11.44 -15.18
C ALA A 185 21.66 -11.15 -16.52
N TRP A 186 20.97 -10.48 -17.45
CA TRP A 186 21.52 -10.18 -18.78
C TRP A 186 22.33 -8.90 -18.84
N SER A 187 21.88 -7.84 -18.15
CA SER A 187 22.52 -6.51 -18.23
C SER A 187 23.57 -6.26 -17.16
N GLY A 188 23.57 -7.04 -16.07
CA GLY A 188 24.39 -6.81 -14.88
C GLY A 188 23.95 -5.60 -14.05
N LEU A 189 22.76 -5.04 -14.30
CA LEU A 189 22.23 -3.89 -13.57
C LEU A 189 21.40 -4.34 -12.36
N GLY A 190 21.48 -3.55 -11.28
CA GLY A 190 20.66 -3.79 -10.09
C GLY A 190 19.19 -3.39 -10.29
N PRO A 191 18.30 -3.93 -9.43
CA PRO A 191 16.85 -3.68 -9.51
C PRO A 191 16.45 -2.21 -9.55
N ALA A 192 17.10 -1.35 -8.76
CA ALA A 192 16.79 0.08 -8.71
C ALA A 192 16.90 0.76 -10.09
N ARG A 193 17.93 0.38 -10.87
CA ARG A 193 18.13 0.89 -12.24
C ARG A 193 17.10 0.33 -13.22
N LEU A 194 16.72 -0.93 -13.07
CA LEU A 194 15.72 -1.58 -13.92
C LEU A 194 14.31 -1.06 -13.65
N CYS A 195 13.98 -0.74 -12.40
CA CYS A 195 12.69 -0.15 -12.04
C CYS A 195 12.45 1.25 -12.64
N VAL A 196 13.51 1.97 -13.06
CA VAL A 196 13.35 3.23 -13.79
C VAL A 196 12.58 3.01 -15.11
N LEU A 197 12.73 1.84 -15.75
CA LEU A 197 12.06 1.50 -17.00
C LEU A 197 10.53 1.28 -16.84
N LEU A 198 10.05 1.23 -15.60
CA LEU A 198 8.62 1.10 -15.27
C LEU A 198 7.95 2.47 -15.06
N SER A 199 8.69 3.57 -15.05
CA SER A 199 8.13 4.92 -14.90
C SER A 199 7.15 5.22 -16.05
N GLY A 200 6.09 5.96 -15.74
CA GLY A 200 4.99 6.26 -16.66
C GLY A 200 4.07 5.06 -16.98
N ALA A 201 4.15 3.97 -16.21
CA ALA A 201 3.31 2.79 -16.41
C ALA A 201 2.10 2.72 -15.45
N SER A 202 1.94 3.71 -14.56
CA SER A 202 0.84 3.76 -13.59
C SER A 202 0.39 5.19 -13.31
N ASP A 203 -0.67 5.63 -13.95
CA ASP A 203 -1.28 6.95 -13.72
C ASP A 203 -1.79 7.09 -12.27
N VAL A 204 -2.28 5.99 -11.70
CA VAL A 204 -2.82 5.96 -10.34
C VAL A 204 -1.75 6.27 -9.29
N SER A 205 -0.53 5.79 -9.50
CA SER A 205 0.60 6.05 -8.58
C SER A 205 1.00 7.53 -8.56
N SER A 206 0.81 8.24 -9.66
CA SER A 206 1.05 9.70 -9.76
C SER A 206 -0.13 10.56 -9.27
N GLY A 207 -1.27 9.93 -8.91
CA GLY A 207 -2.48 10.64 -8.51
C GLY A 207 -3.30 11.20 -9.67
N ALA A 208 -2.92 10.92 -10.92
CA ALA A 208 -3.69 11.29 -12.09
C ALA A 208 -4.99 10.49 -12.17
N SER A 209 -6.08 11.15 -12.54
CA SER A 209 -7.35 10.49 -12.85
C SER A 209 -8.19 11.32 -13.81
N ALA A 210 -9.00 10.64 -14.62
CA ALA A 210 -9.89 11.30 -15.56
C ALA A 210 -10.90 12.23 -14.86
N GLU A 211 -11.28 11.91 -13.62
CA GLU A 211 -12.20 12.72 -12.80
C GLU A 211 -11.54 14.01 -12.32
N LEU A 212 -10.26 13.95 -11.93
CA LEU A 212 -9.49 15.12 -11.55
C LEU A 212 -9.27 16.05 -12.77
N ASP A 213 -9.00 15.47 -13.93
CA ASP A 213 -8.85 16.21 -15.18
C ASP A 213 -10.15 16.90 -15.59
N ARG A 214 -11.30 16.23 -15.44
CA ARG A 214 -12.61 16.84 -15.65
C ARG A 214 -12.87 17.99 -14.69
N LEU A 215 -12.56 17.81 -13.41
CA LEU A 215 -12.67 18.89 -12.41
C LEU A 215 -11.74 20.08 -12.75
N ARG A 216 -10.51 19.79 -13.15
CA ARG A 216 -9.55 20.80 -13.61
C ARG A 216 -10.08 21.59 -14.81
N ALA A 217 -10.61 20.91 -15.80
CA ALA A 217 -11.20 21.55 -17.00
C ALA A 217 -12.40 22.43 -16.64
N ALA A 218 -13.32 21.92 -15.81
CA ALA A 218 -14.48 22.69 -15.34
C ALA A 218 -14.08 23.94 -14.54
N LEU A 219 -13.10 23.82 -13.63
CA LEU A 219 -12.56 24.97 -12.88
C LEU A 219 -11.86 26.00 -13.78
N ARG A 220 -11.16 25.56 -14.83
CA ARG A 220 -10.53 26.48 -15.80
C ARG A 220 -11.58 27.29 -16.61
N ALA A 221 -12.72 26.67 -16.88
CA ALA A 221 -13.82 27.31 -17.59
C ALA A 221 -14.69 28.25 -16.71
N ASP A 222 -14.69 28.04 -15.38
CA ASP A 222 -15.53 28.79 -14.43
C ASP A 222 -14.69 29.73 -13.56
N ALA A 223 -14.78 31.04 -13.85
CA ALA A 223 -14.09 32.09 -13.10
C ALA A 223 -14.55 32.20 -11.63
N LYS A 224 -15.84 31.92 -11.34
CA LYS A 224 -16.37 31.93 -9.97
C LYS A 224 -15.86 30.73 -9.18
N GLY A 225 -15.78 29.57 -9.81
CA GLY A 225 -15.18 28.37 -9.21
C GLY A 225 -13.71 28.58 -8.89
N ARG A 226 -12.93 29.21 -9.76
CA ARG A 226 -11.53 29.57 -9.47
C ARG A 226 -11.42 30.53 -8.29
N ALA A 227 -12.21 31.60 -8.27
CA ALA A 227 -12.24 32.52 -7.15
C ALA A 227 -12.62 31.85 -5.82
N LEU A 228 -13.49 30.82 -5.86
CA LEU A 228 -13.83 30.04 -4.68
C LEU A 228 -12.64 29.21 -4.16
N ILE A 229 -11.86 28.60 -5.07
CA ILE A 229 -10.65 27.82 -4.70
C ILE A 229 -9.59 28.72 -4.05
N ASP A 230 -9.46 29.96 -4.51
CA ASP A 230 -8.47 30.94 -4.03
C ASP A 230 -8.96 31.76 -2.83
N ALA A 231 -10.22 31.60 -2.42
CA ALA A 231 -10.81 32.34 -1.33
C ALA A 231 -10.10 32.11 0.01
N ALA A 232 -9.98 33.19 0.81
CA ALA A 232 -9.45 33.10 2.19
C ALA A 232 -10.53 32.61 3.16
N GLN A 233 -11.04 31.41 2.92
CA GLN A 233 -12.04 30.72 3.75
C GLN A 233 -11.48 29.40 4.27
N PRO A 234 -12.05 28.83 5.35
CA PRO A 234 -11.67 27.51 5.83
C PRO A 234 -11.80 26.46 4.72
N PRO A 235 -10.80 25.59 4.52
CA PRO A 235 -10.81 24.56 3.48
C PRO A 235 -12.09 23.72 3.46
N ARG A 236 -12.64 23.42 4.64
CA ARG A 236 -13.90 22.67 4.79
C ARG A 236 -15.08 23.37 4.11
N GLU A 237 -15.17 24.68 4.24
CA GLU A 237 -16.24 25.48 3.63
C GLU A 237 -16.07 25.54 2.11
N ILE A 238 -14.83 25.74 1.62
CA ILE A 238 -14.53 25.76 0.19
C ILE A 238 -14.93 24.42 -0.45
N VAL A 239 -14.49 23.29 0.14
CA VAL A 239 -14.79 21.94 -0.36
C VAL A 239 -16.30 21.67 -0.33
N ALA A 240 -17.01 22.04 0.74
CA ALA A 240 -18.46 21.89 0.84
C ALA A 240 -19.20 22.72 -0.22
N ARG A 241 -18.81 23.99 -0.41
CA ARG A 241 -19.39 24.86 -1.43
C ARG A 241 -19.12 24.36 -2.84
N LEU A 242 -17.89 23.89 -3.12
CA LEU A 242 -17.55 23.34 -4.43
C LEU A 242 -18.42 22.10 -4.75
N ARG A 243 -18.70 21.27 -3.76
CA ARG A 243 -19.56 20.10 -3.90
C ARG A 243 -21.04 20.48 -4.15
N SER A 244 -21.50 21.63 -3.64
CA SER A 244 -22.88 22.12 -3.76
C SER A 244 -23.14 23.03 -4.96
N VAL A 245 -22.12 23.42 -5.73
CA VAL A 245 -22.30 24.22 -6.96
C VAL A 245 -23.12 23.45 -7.98
N ASP A 246 -24.04 24.14 -8.65
CA ASP A 246 -24.80 23.57 -9.76
C ASP A 246 -23.98 23.51 -11.07
N GLY A 247 -24.50 22.77 -12.04
CA GLY A 247 -23.91 22.66 -13.37
C GLY A 247 -22.70 21.73 -13.44
N GLU A 248 -21.89 21.92 -14.49
CA GLU A 248 -20.76 21.04 -14.84
C GLU A 248 -19.67 21.03 -13.76
N LEU A 249 -19.37 22.19 -13.19
CA LEU A 249 -18.37 22.30 -12.13
C LEU A 249 -18.75 21.46 -10.90
N GLY A 250 -19.98 21.59 -10.41
CA GLY A 250 -20.44 20.82 -9.26
C GLY A 250 -20.52 19.33 -9.56
N ALA A 251 -20.95 18.95 -10.77
CA ALA A 251 -20.95 17.54 -11.20
C ALA A 251 -19.54 16.95 -11.24
N ALA A 252 -18.57 17.68 -11.80
CA ALA A 252 -17.17 17.25 -11.84
C ALA A 252 -16.55 17.18 -10.43
N ALA A 253 -16.86 18.14 -9.55
CA ALA A 253 -16.40 18.17 -8.18
C ALA A 253 -16.95 16.96 -7.37
N ARG A 254 -18.25 16.71 -7.44
CA ARG A 254 -18.86 15.52 -6.82
C ARG A 254 -18.26 14.24 -7.37
N GLY A 255 -18.16 14.11 -8.69
CA GLY A 255 -17.62 12.90 -9.33
C GLY A 255 -16.22 12.56 -8.84
N TRP A 256 -15.32 13.54 -8.74
CA TRP A 256 -13.98 13.31 -8.19
C TRP A 256 -13.99 13.07 -6.67
N MET A 257 -14.69 13.89 -5.90
CA MET A 257 -14.74 13.76 -4.45
C MET A 257 -15.37 12.45 -4.01
N ASP A 258 -16.37 11.93 -4.71
CA ASP A 258 -17.02 10.66 -4.39
C ASP A 258 -16.05 9.46 -4.55
N LEU A 259 -15.10 9.58 -5.47
CA LEU A 259 -14.07 8.55 -5.67
C LEU A 259 -12.95 8.60 -4.61
N VAL A 260 -12.66 9.77 -4.04
CA VAL A 260 -11.43 9.92 -3.24
C VAL A 260 -11.70 10.17 -1.75
N SER A 261 -12.84 10.77 -1.37
CA SER A 261 -13.07 11.25 0.00
C SER A 261 -13.09 10.15 1.05
N TYR A 262 -13.55 8.96 0.69
CA TYR A 262 -13.66 7.83 1.62
C TYR A 262 -12.38 6.97 1.71
N ARG A 263 -11.38 7.19 0.85
CA ARG A 263 -10.13 6.44 0.91
C ARG A 263 -9.32 6.83 2.14
N LEU A 264 -8.75 5.84 2.83
CA LEU A 264 -7.80 6.09 3.89
C LEU A 264 -6.53 6.75 3.35
N GLN A 265 -5.96 7.66 4.12
CA GLN A 265 -4.77 8.43 3.72
C GLN A 265 -3.48 7.61 3.86
N ASN A 266 -3.40 6.77 4.89
CA ASN A 266 -2.16 6.12 5.26
C ASN A 266 -2.41 4.70 5.77
N GLY A 267 -2.14 3.70 4.94
CA GLY A 267 -2.31 2.30 5.30
C GLY A 267 -3.72 1.75 5.10
N LEU A 268 -4.02 0.67 5.80
CA LEU A 268 -5.21 -0.18 5.60
C LEU A 268 -6.13 -0.24 6.83
N ASP A 269 -5.67 0.29 7.97
CA ASP A 269 -6.36 0.21 9.26
C ASP A 269 -7.32 1.38 9.47
N ILE A 270 -8.50 1.10 10.01
CA ILE A 270 -9.54 2.10 10.25
C ILE A 270 -9.17 3.19 11.27
N SER A 271 -8.03 3.08 11.94
CA SER A 271 -7.49 4.18 12.76
C SER A 271 -6.98 5.36 11.94
N GLU A 272 -6.70 5.14 10.66
CA GLU A 272 -6.23 6.17 9.74
C GLU A 272 -7.40 7.04 9.26
N LEU A 273 -7.12 8.36 9.07
CA LEU A 273 -8.13 9.29 8.56
C LEU A 273 -8.47 9.00 7.09
N THR A 274 -9.70 9.31 6.72
CA THR A 274 -10.07 9.39 5.30
C THR A 274 -9.66 10.74 4.70
N ASN A 275 -9.54 10.82 3.37
CA ASN A 275 -9.28 12.09 2.69
C ASN A 275 -10.37 13.15 2.97
N GLY A 276 -11.61 12.73 3.12
CA GLY A 276 -12.75 13.62 3.43
C GLY A 276 -12.70 14.22 4.84
N GLU A 277 -12.01 13.56 5.79
CA GLU A 277 -11.78 14.09 7.14
C GLU A 277 -10.70 15.19 7.16
N THR A 278 -9.93 15.35 6.06
CA THR A 278 -8.89 16.37 5.90
C THR A 278 -9.15 17.21 4.64
N PRO A 279 -10.09 18.16 4.67
CA PRO A 279 -10.44 19.00 3.53
C PRO A 279 -9.27 19.78 2.94
N GLU A 280 -8.25 20.09 3.76
CA GLU A 280 -6.99 20.73 3.37
C GLU A 280 -6.27 19.93 2.28
N LEU A 281 -6.25 18.60 2.44
CA LEU A 281 -5.64 17.68 1.48
C LEU A 281 -6.37 17.72 0.13
N LEU A 282 -7.71 17.65 0.15
CA LEU A 282 -8.53 17.72 -1.06
C LEU A 282 -8.32 19.06 -1.79
N LEU A 283 -8.34 20.16 -1.05
CA LEU A 283 -8.14 21.49 -1.62
C LEU A 283 -6.73 21.68 -2.19
N THR A 284 -5.70 21.16 -1.51
CA THR A 284 -4.32 21.18 -1.99
C THR A 284 -4.17 20.36 -3.28
N THR A 285 -4.81 19.20 -3.37
CA THR A 285 -4.83 18.38 -4.59
C THR A 285 -5.46 19.14 -5.76
N ILE A 286 -6.61 19.80 -5.55
CA ILE A 286 -7.30 20.59 -6.57
C ILE A 286 -6.42 21.78 -7.04
N ARG A 287 -5.80 22.50 -6.11
CA ARG A 287 -4.88 23.62 -6.42
C ARG A 287 -3.66 23.15 -7.21
N GLY A 288 -3.07 22.02 -6.80
CA GLY A 288 -1.95 21.42 -7.53
C GLY A 288 -2.33 21.05 -8.97
N ALA A 289 -3.49 20.44 -9.17
CA ALA A 289 -4.00 20.11 -10.50
C ALA A 289 -4.23 21.35 -11.38
N LEU A 290 -4.74 22.46 -10.81
CA LEU A 290 -4.93 23.71 -11.54
C LEU A 290 -3.62 24.35 -11.99
N ASN A 291 -2.59 24.28 -11.16
CA ASN A 291 -1.28 24.92 -11.41
C ASN A 291 -0.38 24.10 -12.36
N GLY A 292 -0.85 22.98 -12.88
CA GLY A 292 -0.08 22.16 -13.82
C GLY A 292 1.07 21.39 -13.19
N THR A 293 1.11 21.28 -11.85
CA THR A 293 2.18 20.57 -11.12
C THR A 293 2.03 19.05 -11.13
N THR A 294 1.03 18.52 -11.85
CA THR A 294 0.63 17.11 -11.83
C THR A 294 0.93 16.35 -13.12
N GLU A 295 1.86 16.79 -13.96
CA GLU A 295 2.26 16.02 -15.14
C GLU A 295 3.60 15.30 -14.92
N PRO A 296 3.58 14.09 -14.33
CA PRO A 296 4.74 13.23 -14.33
C PRO A 296 4.64 12.25 -15.51
N HIS A 297 5.11 12.64 -16.68
CA HIS A 297 5.37 11.66 -17.75
C HIS A 297 6.85 11.75 -18.11
N ARG A 298 7.65 10.94 -17.40
CA ARG A 298 9.02 10.73 -17.77
C ARG A 298 9.06 9.83 -19.00
N ASN A 299 9.54 10.37 -20.13
CA ASN A 299 9.90 9.54 -21.27
C ASN A 299 11.13 8.71 -20.87
N VAL A 300 10.98 7.39 -20.84
CA VAL A 300 12.04 6.43 -20.49
C VAL A 300 12.64 5.72 -21.70
N ASP A 301 12.34 6.16 -22.93
CA ASP A 301 12.77 5.47 -24.15
C ASP A 301 14.30 5.43 -24.28
N ALA A 302 14.97 6.51 -23.89
CA ALA A 302 16.43 6.55 -23.88
C ALA A 302 17.04 5.59 -22.85
N GLU A 303 16.45 5.51 -21.66
CA GLU A 303 16.86 4.57 -20.62
C GLU A 303 16.60 3.12 -21.02
N VAL A 304 15.45 2.85 -21.67
CA VAL A 304 15.12 1.52 -22.23
C VAL A 304 16.17 1.12 -23.27
N ALA A 305 16.51 2.01 -24.23
CA ALA A 305 17.53 1.75 -25.24
C ALA A 305 18.89 1.47 -24.59
N ALA A 306 19.32 2.31 -23.65
CA ALA A 306 20.60 2.16 -22.96
C ALA A 306 20.72 0.85 -22.15
N VAL A 307 19.64 0.40 -21.52
CA VAL A 307 19.62 -0.90 -20.83
C VAL A 307 19.59 -2.05 -21.82
N ARG A 308 18.78 -1.94 -22.90
CA ARG A 308 18.67 -2.95 -23.94
C ARG A 308 20.00 -3.22 -24.65
N ASP A 309 20.81 -2.18 -24.88
CA ASP A 309 22.16 -2.31 -25.48
C ASP A 309 23.13 -3.10 -24.58
N ARG A 310 22.87 -3.22 -23.29
CA ARG A 310 23.64 -4.05 -22.35
C ARG A 310 23.16 -5.51 -22.32
N VAL A 311 21.98 -5.79 -22.86
CA VAL A 311 21.43 -7.15 -22.97
C VAL A 311 22.03 -7.83 -24.20
N PRO A 312 22.47 -9.11 -24.12
CA PRO A 312 22.94 -9.82 -25.31
C PRO A 312 21.87 -9.82 -26.42
N PRO A 313 22.27 -9.63 -27.70
CA PRO A 313 21.32 -9.54 -28.83
C PRO A 313 20.33 -10.71 -28.94
N THR A 314 20.77 -11.90 -28.52
CA THR A 314 19.93 -13.11 -28.50
C THR A 314 18.74 -13.02 -27.54
N HIS A 315 18.77 -12.10 -26.59
CA HIS A 315 17.72 -11.90 -25.59
C HIS A 315 16.90 -10.61 -25.80
N HIS A 316 17.19 -9.79 -26.82
CA HIS A 316 16.49 -8.52 -27.05
C HIS A 316 14.98 -8.67 -27.16
N ASN A 317 14.48 -9.63 -27.96
CA ASN A 317 13.04 -9.85 -28.09
C ASN A 317 12.38 -10.27 -26.78
N GLN A 318 13.07 -11.09 -25.98
CA GLN A 318 12.57 -11.54 -24.68
C GLN A 318 12.60 -10.39 -23.67
N PHE A 319 13.63 -9.55 -23.67
CA PHE A 319 13.70 -8.33 -22.86
C PHE A 319 12.53 -7.40 -23.16
N ASP A 320 12.29 -7.11 -24.43
CA ASP A 320 11.20 -6.23 -24.87
C ASP A 320 9.82 -6.78 -24.44
N GLU A 321 9.61 -8.09 -24.58
CA GLU A 321 8.37 -8.75 -24.15
C GLU A 321 8.18 -8.70 -22.61
N LEU A 322 9.22 -9.00 -21.85
CA LEU A 322 9.17 -8.97 -20.37
C LEU A 322 8.90 -7.56 -19.87
N LEU A 323 9.59 -6.55 -20.44
CA LEU A 323 9.36 -5.15 -20.10
C LEU A 323 7.92 -4.72 -20.40
N ALA A 324 7.41 -5.07 -21.58
CA ALA A 324 6.03 -4.76 -21.95
C ALA A 324 5.01 -5.38 -20.98
N ASN A 325 5.20 -6.64 -20.57
CA ASN A 325 4.33 -7.29 -19.60
C ASN A 325 4.46 -6.67 -18.20
N ALA A 326 5.68 -6.32 -17.78
CA ALA A 326 5.91 -5.65 -16.49
C ALA A 326 5.20 -4.28 -16.46
N ARG A 327 5.37 -3.44 -17.49
CA ARG A 327 4.69 -2.14 -17.60
C ARG A 327 3.17 -2.28 -17.63
N LEU A 328 2.64 -3.27 -18.38
CA LEU A 328 1.20 -3.54 -18.44
C LEU A 328 0.59 -3.84 -17.07
N MET A 329 1.29 -4.65 -16.26
CA MET A 329 0.79 -5.11 -14.96
C MET A 329 1.11 -4.18 -13.79
N TYR A 330 2.02 -3.22 -13.99
CA TYR A 330 2.55 -2.38 -12.92
C TYR A 330 1.48 -1.60 -12.16
N ARG A 331 0.50 -1.04 -12.87
CA ARG A 331 -0.60 -0.28 -12.27
C ARG A 331 -1.50 -1.10 -11.34
N LEU A 332 -1.66 -2.42 -11.60
CA LEU A 332 -2.55 -3.29 -10.83
C LEU A 332 -2.13 -3.35 -9.35
N ARG A 333 -0.85 -3.18 -9.07
CA ARG A 333 -0.31 -3.14 -7.72
C ARG A 333 -1.00 -2.08 -6.85
N ASP A 334 -1.17 -0.86 -7.37
CA ASP A 334 -1.74 0.26 -6.61
C ASP A 334 -3.27 0.32 -6.78
N GLU A 335 -3.78 0.01 -7.98
CA GLU A 335 -5.22 0.06 -8.27
C GLU A 335 -6.04 -0.86 -7.36
N ARG A 336 -5.57 -2.09 -7.10
CA ARG A 336 -6.31 -3.06 -6.28
C ARG A 336 -6.50 -2.59 -4.83
N GLY A 337 -5.56 -1.82 -4.27
CA GLY A 337 -5.72 -1.18 -2.96
C GLY A 337 -6.65 0.03 -3.04
N LEU A 338 -6.38 0.97 -3.94
CA LEU A 338 -7.12 2.24 -4.04
C LEU A 338 -8.58 2.07 -4.43
N TYR A 339 -8.89 1.10 -5.30
CA TYR A 339 -10.26 0.78 -5.71
C TYR A 339 -10.84 -0.42 -4.95
N GLY A 340 -10.15 -0.95 -3.96
CA GLY A 340 -10.56 -2.08 -3.14
C GLY A 340 -10.61 -1.74 -1.65
N ASP A 341 -9.72 -2.34 -0.91
CA ASP A 341 -9.75 -2.37 0.55
C ASP A 341 -9.48 -1.04 1.24
N ILE A 342 -8.64 -0.16 0.67
CA ILE A 342 -8.38 1.19 1.20
C ILE A 342 -9.68 2.02 1.23
N TRP A 343 -10.48 1.94 0.18
CA TRP A 343 -11.76 2.64 0.10
C TRP A 343 -12.80 2.01 1.02
N ALA A 344 -12.93 0.68 1.00
CA ALA A 344 -13.85 -0.04 1.87
C ALA A 344 -13.56 0.16 3.37
N ALA A 345 -12.27 0.21 3.74
CA ALA A 345 -11.85 0.52 5.11
C ALA A 345 -12.29 1.92 5.55
N GLY A 346 -12.20 2.91 4.68
CA GLY A 346 -12.67 4.26 4.98
C GLY A 346 -14.20 4.34 5.15
N ILE A 347 -14.96 3.61 4.33
CA ILE A 347 -16.41 3.47 4.51
C ILE A 347 -16.71 2.84 5.89
N MET A 348 -15.99 1.75 6.24
CA MET A 348 -16.14 1.10 7.54
C MET A 348 -15.78 2.03 8.70
N ARG A 349 -14.68 2.79 8.59
CA ARG A 349 -14.27 3.79 9.58
C ARG A 349 -15.41 4.78 9.88
N LEU A 350 -15.99 5.39 8.84
CA LEU A 350 -17.06 6.37 9.03
C LEU A 350 -18.32 5.74 9.63
N GLY A 351 -18.62 4.48 9.31
CA GLY A 351 -19.67 3.70 9.95
C GLY A 351 -19.41 3.48 11.44
N VAL A 352 -18.18 3.09 11.82
CA VAL A 352 -17.79 2.91 13.23
C VAL A 352 -17.84 4.22 14.00
N LEU A 353 -17.40 5.33 13.38
CA LEU A 353 -17.48 6.65 14.02
C LEU A 353 -18.93 7.10 14.23
N GLU A 354 -19.84 6.81 13.29
CA GLU A 354 -21.26 7.08 13.49
C GLU A 354 -21.86 6.19 14.60
N ALA A 355 -21.49 4.92 14.65
CA ALA A 355 -21.85 4.05 15.78
C ALA A 355 -21.38 4.65 17.12
N GLY A 356 -20.15 5.14 17.14
CA GLY A 356 -19.59 5.83 18.31
C GLY A 356 -20.38 7.09 18.69
N ARG A 357 -20.75 7.94 17.74
CA ARG A 357 -21.58 9.14 18.00
C ARG A 357 -22.94 8.76 18.60
N ARG A 358 -23.58 7.71 18.12
CA ARG A 358 -24.85 7.19 18.68
C ARG A 358 -24.67 6.70 20.12
N LEU A 359 -23.58 6.00 20.41
CA LEU A 359 -23.26 5.56 21.77
C LEU A 359 -22.95 6.71 22.70
N VAL A 360 -22.29 7.78 22.22
CA VAL A 360 -22.07 9.03 22.99
C VAL A 360 -23.42 9.70 23.29
N ALA A 361 -24.30 9.83 22.30
CA ALA A 361 -25.62 10.41 22.50
C ALA A 361 -26.49 9.60 23.50
N ALA A 362 -26.27 8.27 23.57
CA ALA A 362 -26.91 7.39 24.55
C ALA A 362 -26.21 7.35 25.91
N GLY A 363 -25.16 8.14 26.14
CA GLY A 363 -24.38 8.18 27.39
C GLY A 363 -23.54 6.93 27.66
N ARG A 364 -23.25 6.12 26.63
CA ARG A 364 -22.51 4.85 26.75
C ARG A 364 -21.03 4.99 26.43
N LEU A 365 -20.65 6.00 25.65
CA LEU A 365 -19.27 6.36 25.36
C LEU A 365 -19.03 7.84 25.66
N GLU A 366 -17.80 8.18 25.99
CA GLU A 366 -17.35 9.55 26.20
C GLU A 366 -16.98 10.24 24.89
N ARG A 367 -16.38 9.49 23.95
CA ARG A 367 -15.96 9.97 22.63
C ARG A 367 -16.17 8.89 21.57
N ALA A 368 -16.61 9.29 20.39
CA ALA A 368 -16.92 8.38 19.29
C ALA A 368 -15.70 7.55 18.82
N GLU A 369 -14.52 8.18 18.83
CA GLU A 369 -13.27 7.59 18.35
C GLU A 369 -12.82 6.37 19.18
N LEU A 370 -13.26 6.28 20.44
CA LEU A 370 -12.96 5.12 21.29
C LEU A 370 -13.47 3.81 20.67
N LEU A 371 -14.56 3.88 19.91
CA LEU A 371 -15.13 2.68 19.29
C LEU A 371 -14.24 2.07 18.20
N LEU A 372 -13.29 2.82 17.64
CA LEU A 372 -12.30 2.30 16.68
C LEU A 372 -11.41 1.20 17.29
N ASP A 373 -11.24 1.19 18.61
CA ASP A 373 -10.44 0.19 19.32
C ASP A 373 -11.28 -1.01 19.86
N ALA A 374 -12.56 -1.09 19.47
CA ALA A 374 -13.42 -2.24 19.73
C ALA A 374 -13.33 -3.28 18.61
N GLY A 375 -13.54 -4.57 18.95
CA GLY A 375 -13.74 -5.64 17.97
C GLY A 375 -15.17 -5.68 17.45
N TRP A 376 -15.39 -6.48 16.40
CA TRP A 376 -16.71 -6.53 15.74
C TRP A 376 -17.85 -6.96 16.69
N ASP A 377 -17.64 -8.03 17.46
CA ASP A 377 -18.66 -8.51 18.39
C ASP A 377 -18.89 -7.53 19.55
N GLU A 378 -17.87 -6.76 19.94
CA GLU A 378 -17.98 -5.72 20.97
C GLU A 378 -18.80 -4.52 20.44
N ILE A 379 -18.57 -4.10 19.20
CA ILE A 379 -19.36 -3.04 18.54
C ILE A 379 -20.82 -3.46 18.48
N ARG A 380 -21.08 -4.71 18.06
CA ARG A 380 -22.44 -5.28 18.00
C ARG A 380 -23.08 -5.28 19.37
N ALA A 381 -22.42 -5.81 20.40
CA ALA A 381 -22.95 -5.91 21.76
C ALA A 381 -23.25 -4.53 22.34
N LEU A 382 -22.36 -3.53 22.11
CA LEU A 382 -22.60 -2.15 22.54
C LEU A 382 -23.83 -1.52 21.86
N LEU A 383 -24.04 -1.78 20.58
CA LEU A 383 -25.16 -1.20 19.83
C LEU A 383 -26.50 -1.86 20.15
N MET A 384 -26.53 -3.21 20.26
CA MET A 384 -27.76 -3.99 20.35
C MET A 384 -28.14 -4.33 21.78
N ASP A 385 -27.18 -4.78 22.59
CA ASP A 385 -27.44 -5.36 23.91
C ASP A 385 -27.11 -4.39 25.06
N GLY A 386 -26.41 -3.32 24.77
CA GLY A 386 -25.89 -2.37 25.76
C GLY A 386 -24.73 -2.89 26.61
N ASN A 387 -24.22 -4.08 26.27
CA ASN A 387 -23.10 -4.73 26.93
C ASN A 387 -21.82 -4.56 26.10
N GLY A 388 -20.64 -4.54 26.73
CA GLY A 388 -19.39 -4.44 26.02
C GLY A 388 -18.26 -3.81 26.86
N PRO A 389 -17.13 -3.48 26.21
CA PRO A 389 -16.03 -2.85 26.91
C PRO A 389 -16.41 -1.47 27.46
N THR A 390 -15.82 -1.14 28.60
CA THR A 390 -15.99 0.19 29.21
C THR A 390 -15.19 1.26 28.47
N ASN A 391 -15.52 2.55 28.70
CA ASN A 391 -14.72 3.68 28.20
C ASN A 391 -13.24 3.55 28.58
N ALA A 392 -12.95 3.19 29.83
CA ALA A 392 -11.60 3.01 30.33
C ALA A 392 -10.84 1.90 29.58
N ALA A 393 -11.53 0.77 29.28
CA ALA A 393 -10.93 -0.33 28.53
C ALA A 393 -10.60 0.06 27.09
N LEU A 394 -11.50 0.79 26.41
CA LEU A 394 -11.26 1.27 25.04
C LEU A 394 -10.18 2.36 25.00
N ALA A 395 -10.18 3.28 25.97
CA ALA A 395 -9.15 4.32 26.10
C ALA A 395 -7.76 3.72 26.34
N ASP A 396 -7.66 2.70 27.18
CA ASP A 396 -6.41 1.98 27.43
C ASP A 396 -5.90 1.26 26.16
N ARG A 397 -6.80 0.65 25.36
CA ARG A 397 -6.42 0.07 24.05
C ARG A 397 -5.91 1.14 23.08
N ALA A 398 -6.60 2.26 22.95
CA ALA A 398 -6.20 3.38 22.12
C ALA A 398 -4.83 3.94 22.56
N GLN A 399 -4.60 4.07 23.87
CA GLN A 399 -3.33 4.52 24.42
C GLN A 399 -2.19 3.53 24.11
N ARG A 400 -2.42 2.23 24.32
CA ARG A 400 -1.43 1.19 23.98
C ARG A 400 -1.10 1.17 22.49
N ARG A 401 -2.10 1.31 21.62
CA ARG A 401 -1.90 1.39 20.16
C ARG A 401 -1.06 2.62 19.75
N ALA A 402 -1.24 3.74 20.44
CA ALA A 402 -0.51 4.98 20.18
C ALA A 402 0.88 5.04 20.83
N ALA A 403 1.14 4.19 21.83
CA ALA A 403 2.40 4.21 22.57
C ALA A 403 3.59 3.78 21.69
N PRO A 404 4.75 4.42 21.84
CA PRO A 404 5.98 3.94 21.21
C PRO A 404 6.29 2.51 21.69
N ALA A 405 6.62 1.63 20.77
CA ALA A 405 7.02 0.26 21.06
C ALA A 405 8.11 -0.19 20.09
N ASP A 406 8.96 -1.09 20.55
CA ASP A 406 10.03 -1.71 19.76
C ASP A 406 9.79 -3.24 19.72
N PRO A 407 8.88 -3.71 18.85
CA PRO A 407 8.56 -5.12 18.75
C PRO A 407 9.74 -5.91 18.15
N PRO A 408 9.99 -7.14 18.63
CA PRO A 408 11.02 -8.00 18.05
C PRO A 408 10.77 -8.22 16.55
N PRO A 409 11.83 -8.19 15.70
CA PRO A 409 11.68 -8.37 14.25
C PRO A 409 11.20 -9.78 13.86
N ALA A 410 11.41 -10.77 14.75
CA ALA A 410 10.95 -12.13 14.55
C ALA A 410 10.60 -12.82 15.88
N LEU A 411 9.66 -13.76 15.83
CA LEU A 411 9.24 -14.59 16.96
C LEU A 411 9.31 -16.07 16.57
N GLY A 412 9.70 -16.91 17.53
CA GLY A 412 9.85 -18.35 17.32
C GLY A 412 11.22 -18.75 16.75
N PRO A 413 11.39 -20.02 16.34
CA PRO A 413 12.67 -20.53 15.82
C PRO A 413 12.98 -19.95 14.45
N ALA A 414 14.27 -19.74 14.15
CA ALA A 414 14.71 -19.31 12.82
C ALA A 414 14.26 -20.32 11.72
N SER A 415 13.88 -19.78 10.56
CA SER A 415 13.53 -20.57 9.39
C SER A 415 14.77 -20.87 8.55
N SER A 416 14.82 -22.06 7.92
CA SER A 416 15.84 -22.40 6.93
C SER A 416 15.61 -21.78 5.55
N GLY A 417 14.54 -20.97 5.39
CA GLY A 417 14.15 -20.39 4.11
C GLY A 417 13.48 -21.36 3.12
N PRO A 418 13.10 -20.86 1.93
CA PRO A 418 12.51 -21.69 0.87
C PRO A 418 13.54 -22.62 0.23
N PRO A 419 13.08 -23.67 -0.49
CA PRO A 419 13.97 -24.55 -1.22
C PRO A 419 14.72 -23.78 -2.31
N PRO A 420 16.00 -24.13 -2.59
CA PRO A 420 16.75 -23.52 -3.69
C PRO A 420 16.00 -23.70 -5.02
N ALA A 421 15.98 -22.67 -5.87
CA ALA A 421 15.33 -22.71 -7.18
C ALA A 421 15.81 -23.87 -8.06
N SER A 422 17.07 -24.30 -7.92
CA SER A 422 17.65 -25.47 -8.62
C SER A 422 17.02 -26.83 -8.27
N TRP A 423 16.20 -26.88 -7.22
CA TRP A 423 15.44 -28.07 -6.86
C TRP A 423 14.09 -28.15 -7.57
N LEU A 424 13.60 -27.04 -8.07
CA LEU A 424 12.29 -26.88 -8.71
C LEU A 424 12.34 -27.26 -10.20
N LEU A 425 11.18 -27.53 -10.78
CA LEU A 425 11.00 -27.62 -12.22
C LEU A 425 11.07 -26.22 -12.85
N ARG A 426 11.48 -26.14 -14.11
CA ARG A 426 11.81 -24.88 -14.80
C ARG A 426 10.79 -23.75 -14.58
N ASP A 427 9.53 -24.03 -14.85
CA ASP A 427 8.48 -23.00 -14.80
C ASP A 427 8.14 -22.63 -13.34
N SER A 428 8.13 -23.61 -12.42
CA SER A 428 8.00 -23.33 -10.99
C SER A 428 9.19 -22.56 -10.44
N ALA A 429 10.42 -22.88 -10.86
CA ALA A 429 11.60 -22.12 -10.48
C ALA A 429 11.53 -20.66 -10.93
N ARG A 430 11.11 -20.43 -12.18
CA ARG A 430 10.91 -19.09 -12.73
C ARG A 430 9.83 -18.31 -11.97
N LEU A 431 8.69 -18.96 -11.68
CA LEU A 431 7.59 -18.37 -10.92
C LEU A 431 8.04 -17.94 -9.52
N GLU A 432 8.63 -18.85 -8.77
CA GLU A 432 9.10 -18.57 -7.40
C GLU A 432 10.20 -17.50 -7.38
N GLN A 433 11.11 -17.53 -8.33
CA GLN A 433 12.16 -16.52 -8.44
C GLN A 433 11.58 -15.13 -8.75
N ALA A 434 10.60 -15.06 -9.64
CA ALA A 434 9.94 -13.79 -9.99
C ALA A 434 9.12 -13.24 -8.83
N ILE A 435 8.35 -14.09 -8.12
CA ILE A 435 7.61 -13.67 -6.92
C ILE A 435 8.57 -13.20 -5.83
N ALA A 436 9.64 -13.97 -5.56
CA ALA A 436 10.64 -13.61 -4.56
C ALA A 436 11.32 -12.29 -4.89
N MET A 437 11.65 -12.04 -6.17
CA MET A 437 12.22 -10.78 -6.64
C MET A 437 11.25 -9.62 -6.39
N GLY A 438 9.99 -9.76 -6.80
CA GLY A 438 8.98 -8.71 -6.59
C GLY A 438 8.77 -8.40 -5.11
N ILE A 439 8.71 -9.41 -4.25
CA ILE A 439 8.59 -9.26 -2.79
C ILE A 439 9.84 -8.60 -2.20
N ALA A 440 11.04 -9.07 -2.56
CA ALA A 440 12.30 -8.52 -2.06
C ALA A 440 12.39 -7.00 -2.33
N GLU A 441 12.00 -6.57 -3.53
CA GLU A 441 12.07 -5.16 -3.91
C GLU A 441 11.03 -4.26 -3.22
N ILE A 442 10.03 -4.83 -2.54
CA ILE A 442 9.12 -4.09 -1.66
C ILE A 442 9.74 -3.93 -0.26
N TRP A 443 10.38 -4.98 0.27
CA TRP A 443 10.79 -5.06 1.68
C TRP A 443 12.28 -4.88 1.93
N THR A 444 13.11 -4.87 0.88
CA THR A 444 14.55 -4.68 1.06
C THR A 444 14.84 -3.29 1.62
N GLU A 445 15.55 -3.24 2.73
CA GLU A 445 16.11 -2.04 3.32
C GLU A 445 17.64 -2.10 3.24
N SER A 446 18.30 -0.95 3.30
CA SER A 446 19.76 -0.90 3.33
C SER A 446 20.29 -1.61 4.57
N SER A 447 21.31 -2.45 4.40
CA SER A 447 22.06 -3.04 5.51
C SER A 447 23.20 -2.14 5.99
N ALA A 448 23.57 -1.11 5.21
CA ALA A 448 24.65 -0.21 5.55
C ALA A 448 24.29 0.64 6.78
N PRO A 449 25.17 0.73 7.78
CA PRO A 449 24.91 1.57 8.95
C PRO A 449 24.94 3.05 8.56
N SER A 450 24.01 3.82 9.13
CA SER A 450 24.04 5.28 9.06
C SER A 450 24.96 5.85 10.15
N GLU A 451 25.53 7.03 9.89
CA GLU A 451 26.39 7.78 10.80
C GLU A 451 25.67 9.06 11.27
N ALA A 452 26.17 9.74 12.28
CA ALA A 452 25.51 10.89 12.91
C ALA A 452 25.12 12.04 11.94
N ARG A 453 25.80 12.15 10.78
CA ARG A 453 25.50 13.17 9.75
C ARG A 453 25.26 12.58 8.36
N ARG A 454 25.32 11.25 8.22
CA ARG A 454 25.21 10.55 6.95
C ARG A 454 24.23 9.39 7.07
N VAL A 455 23.12 9.49 6.37
CA VAL A 455 22.11 8.44 6.26
C VAL A 455 22.34 7.65 4.99
N ARG A 456 22.31 6.32 5.08
CA ARG A 456 22.48 5.40 3.95
C ARG A 456 21.20 4.61 3.72
N GLY A 457 20.83 4.52 2.45
CA GLY A 457 19.64 3.82 1.99
C GLY A 457 19.84 3.25 0.59
N ILE A 458 18.75 2.99 -0.09
CA ILE A 458 18.73 2.55 -1.49
C ILE A 458 18.42 3.79 -2.36
N GLY A 459 19.34 4.12 -3.28
CA GLY A 459 19.10 5.15 -4.28
C GLY A 459 18.11 4.65 -5.33
N VAL A 460 16.92 5.25 -5.39
CA VAL A 460 15.81 4.76 -6.23
C VAL A 460 15.42 5.72 -7.35
N SER A 461 15.80 6.98 -7.25
CA SER A 461 15.63 7.98 -8.29
C SER A 461 16.90 8.81 -8.37
N ALA A 462 17.51 8.82 -9.55
CA ALA A 462 18.83 9.40 -9.78
C ALA A 462 18.83 10.92 -9.64
N GLY A 463 20.00 11.48 -9.35
CA GLY A 463 20.22 12.90 -9.21
C GLY A 463 20.68 13.28 -7.80
N THR A 464 21.03 14.56 -7.65
CA THR A 464 21.44 15.18 -6.38
C THR A 464 20.59 16.42 -6.13
N ALA A 465 20.17 16.62 -4.90
CA ALA A 465 19.46 17.81 -4.49
C ALA A 465 19.91 18.30 -3.12
N GLU A 466 19.91 19.62 -2.93
CA GLU A 466 20.11 20.25 -1.63
C GLU A 466 18.86 21.05 -1.24
N GLY A 467 18.48 20.98 0.02
CA GLY A 467 17.31 21.68 0.54
C GLY A 467 17.21 21.59 2.06
N ILE A 468 16.15 22.18 2.59
CA ILE A 468 15.85 22.07 4.01
C ILE A 468 15.11 20.77 4.27
N ALA A 469 15.62 19.96 5.18
CA ALA A 469 14.95 18.75 5.63
C ALA A 469 13.66 19.08 6.38
N ARG A 470 12.55 18.49 5.98
CA ARG A 470 11.29 18.54 6.71
C ARG A 470 10.90 17.15 7.14
N VAL A 471 10.96 16.94 8.44
CA VAL A 471 10.53 15.67 9.04
C VAL A 471 9.01 15.69 9.17
N VAL A 472 8.36 14.87 8.36
CA VAL A 472 6.90 14.80 8.25
C VAL A 472 6.45 13.36 8.45
N HIS A 473 5.60 13.13 9.44
CA HIS A 473 5.11 11.79 9.77
C HIS A 473 3.76 11.45 9.15
N ASP A 474 2.94 12.47 8.90
CA ASP A 474 1.59 12.36 8.37
C ASP A 474 1.15 13.65 7.66
N VAL A 475 -0.09 13.66 7.15
CA VAL A 475 -0.66 14.79 6.38
C VAL A 475 -0.73 16.10 7.18
N ASN A 476 -0.78 16.06 8.53
CA ASN A 476 -0.81 17.26 9.36
C ASN A 476 0.51 18.04 9.26
N GLY A 477 1.59 17.35 8.93
CA GLY A 477 2.90 17.95 8.70
C GLY A 477 3.06 18.66 7.35
N PHE A 478 2.13 18.48 6.40
CA PHE A 478 2.25 19.04 5.03
C PHE A 478 2.31 20.57 5.01
N ALA A 479 1.67 21.24 5.95
CA ALA A 479 1.71 22.70 6.08
C ALA A 479 3.13 23.27 6.32
N LYS A 480 4.08 22.44 6.77
CA LYS A 480 5.48 22.83 6.96
C LYS A 480 6.28 22.86 5.65
N LEU A 481 5.84 22.11 4.62
CA LEU A 481 6.57 21.95 3.37
C LEU A 481 6.53 23.21 2.51
N ARG A 482 7.67 23.54 1.91
CA ARG A 482 7.86 24.67 1.00
C ARG A 482 8.54 24.18 -0.28
N GLN A 483 8.45 25.00 -1.33
CA GLN A 483 9.16 24.73 -2.59
C GLN A 483 10.65 24.57 -2.35
N GLY A 484 11.23 23.47 -2.83
CA GLY A 484 12.65 23.15 -2.70
C GLY A 484 13.02 22.43 -1.42
N ASP A 485 12.08 22.11 -0.53
CA ASP A 485 12.35 21.31 0.67
C ASP A 485 12.63 19.83 0.32
N ILE A 486 13.31 19.16 1.22
CA ILE A 486 13.54 17.70 1.16
C ILE A 486 12.65 17.03 2.21
N LEU A 487 11.79 16.14 1.74
CA LEU A 487 10.92 15.34 2.61
C LEU A 487 11.74 14.25 3.31
N VAL A 488 11.67 14.21 4.64
CA VAL A 488 12.17 13.12 5.47
C VAL A 488 10.99 12.50 6.20
N THR A 489 10.70 11.23 5.92
CA THR A 489 9.52 10.55 6.49
C THR A 489 9.77 9.06 6.70
N ARG A 490 8.91 8.40 7.47
CA ARG A 490 9.00 6.94 7.61
C ARG A 490 8.74 6.21 6.30
N SER A 491 7.67 6.57 5.63
CA SER A 491 7.26 6.06 4.32
C SER A 491 6.29 7.04 3.69
N THR A 492 6.04 6.93 2.39
CA THR A 492 4.99 7.71 1.72
C THR A 492 3.83 6.80 1.30
N THR A 493 2.67 7.41 1.17
CA THR A 493 1.44 6.82 0.63
C THR A 493 0.85 7.74 -0.43
N ALA A 494 -0.23 7.36 -1.08
CA ALA A 494 -0.91 8.18 -2.08
C ALA A 494 -1.30 9.59 -1.56
N ALA A 495 -1.49 9.77 -0.25
CA ALA A 495 -1.74 11.09 0.35
C ALA A 495 -0.58 12.09 0.16
N PHE A 496 0.66 11.59 0.06
CA PHE A 496 1.83 12.44 -0.15
C PHE A 496 1.93 12.99 -1.58
N ASN A 497 1.19 12.44 -2.55
CA ASN A 497 1.25 12.89 -3.96
C ASN A 497 1.01 14.39 -4.12
N VAL A 498 0.19 14.98 -3.25
CA VAL A 498 -0.14 16.42 -3.31
C VAL A 498 1.03 17.34 -2.99
N VAL A 499 2.04 16.87 -2.26
CA VAL A 499 3.21 17.66 -1.86
C VAL A 499 4.45 17.34 -2.68
N LEU A 500 4.45 16.27 -3.46
CA LEU A 500 5.61 15.88 -4.28
C LEU A 500 6.11 17.01 -5.21
N PRO A 501 5.23 17.79 -5.87
CA PRO A 501 5.67 18.89 -6.73
C PRO A 501 6.45 20.00 -6.02
N LEU A 502 6.36 20.08 -4.69
CA LEU A 502 7.09 21.04 -3.87
C LEU A 502 8.52 20.57 -3.54
N LEU A 503 8.77 19.27 -3.64
CA LEU A 503 9.96 18.65 -3.09
C LEU A 503 11.13 18.67 -4.07
N SER A 504 12.33 18.92 -3.56
CA SER A 504 13.60 18.74 -4.28
C SER A 504 14.24 17.37 -4.02
N GLY A 505 13.85 16.67 -2.94
CA GLY A 505 14.38 15.35 -2.58
C GLY A 505 13.46 14.59 -1.64
N ILE A 506 13.64 13.27 -1.57
CA ILE A 506 12.90 12.38 -0.67
C ILE A 506 13.86 11.44 0.05
N VAL A 507 13.71 11.32 1.36
CA VAL A 507 14.42 10.33 2.20
C VAL A 507 13.39 9.59 3.05
N THR A 508 13.40 8.24 3.00
CA THR A 508 12.48 7.44 3.84
C THR A 508 13.19 6.39 4.67
N ASP A 509 12.66 6.13 5.88
CA ASP A 509 13.14 5.06 6.72
C ASP A 509 12.84 3.69 6.12
N ARG A 510 11.66 3.52 5.52
CA ARG A 510 11.12 2.25 5.03
C ARG A 510 10.91 2.26 3.52
N GLY A 511 10.88 1.05 2.95
CA GLY A 511 10.56 0.79 1.55
C GLY A 511 11.76 0.43 0.70
N GLY A 512 11.53 -0.46 -0.26
CA GLY A 512 12.48 -0.88 -1.28
C GLY A 512 12.24 -0.17 -2.62
N THR A 513 12.80 -0.72 -3.69
CA THR A 513 12.77 -0.11 -5.04
C THR A 513 11.38 -0.10 -5.69
N LEU A 514 10.47 -0.93 -5.21
CA LEU A 514 9.05 -0.97 -5.61
C LEU A 514 8.12 -0.35 -4.56
N SER A 515 8.63 0.33 -3.52
CA SER A 515 7.79 1.07 -2.58
C SER A 515 7.10 2.27 -3.24
N HIS A 516 6.01 2.76 -2.64
CA HIS A 516 5.33 3.98 -3.13
C HIS A 516 6.30 5.17 -3.23
N SER A 517 7.16 5.39 -2.22
CA SER A 517 8.17 6.45 -2.23
C SER A 517 9.10 6.37 -3.45
N ALA A 518 9.55 5.15 -3.77
CA ALA A 518 10.44 4.91 -4.91
C ALA A 518 9.73 5.14 -6.25
N ILE A 519 8.48 4.71 -6.36
CA ILE A 519 7.67 4.87 -7.56
C ILE A 519 7.46 6.36 -7.85
N VAL A 520 6.90 7.09 -6.89
CA VAL A 520 6.59 8.51 -7.10
C VAL A 520 7.83 9.37 -7.28
N ALA A 521 8.94 9.05 -6.60
CA ALA A 521 10.20 9.76 -6.81
C ALA A 521 10.68 9.63 -8.26
N ARG A 522 10.58 8.45 -8.86
CA ARG A 522 10.92 8.22 -10.27
C ARG A 522 9.95 8.91 -11.23
N GLU A 523 8.65 8.88 -10.95
CA GLU A 523 7.64 9.54 -11.78
C GLU A 523 7.87 11.06 -11.83
N TYR A 524 8.17 11.68 -10.70
CA TYR A 524 8.43 13.12 -10.61
C TYR A 524 9.89 13.52 -10.87
N GLY A 525 10.80 12.55 -11.09
CA GLY A 525 12.22 12.83 -11.29
C GLY A 525 12.92 13.44 -10.06
N ILE A 526 12.40 13.19 -8.86
CA ILE A 526 12.92 13.73 -7.61
C ILE A 526 14.03 12.78 -7.08
N PRO A 527 15.26 13.26 -6.81
CA PRO A 527 16.30 12.45 -6.17
C PRO A 527 15.82 11.82 -4.88
N ALA A 528 15.99 10.49 -4.72
CA ALA A 528 15.42 9.81 -3.59
C ALA A 528 16.27 8.67 -3.04
N VAL A 529 16.26 8.58 -1.70
CA VAL A 529 16.88 7.53 -0.89
C VAL A 529 15.81 6.89 -0.03
N VAL A 530 15.60 5.58 -0.17
CA VAL A 530 14.58 4.85 0.59
C VAL A 530 15.21 3.73 1.43
N GLY A 531 14.46 3.21 2.42
CA GLY A 531 14.89 2.08 3.24
C GLY A 531 16.13 2.37 4.10
N SER A 532 16.28 3.59 4.57
CA SER A 532 17.42 4.01 5.41
C SER A 532 17.33 3.53 6.85
N ARG A 533 16.16 3.08 7.31
CA ARG A 533 15.77 2.63 8.65
C ARG A 533 15.60 3.74 9.68
N ASP A 534 16.39 4.79 9.63
CA ASP A 534 16.57 5.73 10.74
C ASP A 534 16.76 7.20 10.33
N ALA A 535 16.44 7.56 9.08
CA ALA A 535 16.55 8.94 8.60
C ALA A 535 15.76 9.92 9.46
N THR A 536 14.53 9.58 9.83
CA THR A 536 13.67 10.43 10.68
C THR A 536 14.23 10.65 12.09
N ARG A 537 15.13 9.78 12.54
CA ARG A 537 15.80 9.88 13.84
C ARG A 537 17.11 10.65 13.75
N ILE A 538 17.84 10.49 12.65
CA ILE A 538 19.20 11.06 12.47
C ILE A 538 19.14 12.48 11.93
N ILE A 539 18.22 12.75 10.99
CA ILE A 539 18.10 14.06 10.34
C ILE A 539 17.16 14.94 11.16
N PRO A 540 17.64 16.04 11.79
CA PRO A 540 16.77 16.95 12.50
C PRO A 540 15.86 17.74 11.52
N ASP A 541 14.65 18.10 11.97
CA ASP A 541 13.76 19.00 11.23
C ASP A 541 14.41 20.38 11.05
N GLY A 542 14.34 20.96 9.86
CA GLY A 542 14.81 22.31 9.56
C GLY A 542 16.30 22.43 9.22
N VAL A 543 17.09 21.36 9.24
CA VAL A 543 18.51 21.42 8.82
C VAL A 543 18.66 21.35 7.31
N ARG A 544 19.77 21.88 6.78
CA ARG A 544 20.12 21.74 5.37
C ARG A 544 20.75 20.38 5.13
N ILE A 545 20.29 19.68 4.11
CA ILE A 545 20.81 18.36 3.71
C ILE A 545 21.04 18.30 2.21
N ARG A 546 21.92 17.37 1.80
CA ARG A 546 22.09 16.93 0.41
C ARG A 546 21.61 15.48 0.30
N VAL A 547 20.76 15.22 -0.68
CA VAL A 547 20.33 13.87 -1.08
C VAL A 547 21.01 13.50 -2.38
N ASP A 548 21.63 12.33 -2.42
CA ASP A 548 22.21 11.74 -3.63
C ASP A 548 21.52 10.40 -3.92
N GLY A 549 20.58 10.44 -4.85
CA GLY A 549 19.82 9.27 -5.29
C GLY A 549 20.62 8.33 -6.20
N ASN A 550 21.84 8.72 -6.67
CA ASN A 550 22.68 7.83 -7.47
C ASN A 550 23.40 6.81 -6.60
N VAL A 551 23.84 7.22 -5.41
CA VAL A 551 24.59 6.37 -4.47
C VAL A 551 23.78 5.93 -3.24
N GLY A 552 22.59 6.49 -3.05
CA GLY A 552 21.72 6.14 -1.92
C GLY A 552 22.16 6.78 -0.60
N GLU A 553 22.59 8.04 -0.61
CA GLU A 553 23.04 8.75 0.60
C GLU A 553 22.29 10.07 0.80
N ALA A 554 22.06 10.42 2.08
CA ALA A 554 21.67 11.76 2.50
C ALA A 554 22.65 12.27 3.55
N LEU A 555 23.16 13.50 3.34
CA LEU A 555 24.21 14.12 4.17
C LEU A 555 23.68 15.40 4.81
N VAL A 556 23.83 15.54 6.14
CA VAL A 556 23.60 16.80 6.86
C VAL A 556 24.76 17.73 6.61
N LEU A 557 24.48 18.91 6.03
CA LEU A 557 25.48 19.89 5.63
C LEU A 557 25.93 20.80 6.79
#